data_7538ca46176a43260db9c43e1b8e9ead
#
_entry.id   7538ca46176a43260db9c43e1b8e9ead
#
_cell.length_a   1.000
_cell.length_b   1.000
_cell.length_c   1.000
_cell.angle_alpha   90.00
_cell.angle_beta   90.00
_cell.angle_gamma   90.00
#
_symmetry.space_group_name_H-M   'P 1'
#
loop_
_entity.id
_entity.type
_entity.pdbx_description
1 polymer ?
#
loop_
_entity_poly.entity_id
_entity_poly.type
_entity_poly.pdbx_seq_one_letter_code
_entity_poly.pdbx_strand_id
1 'polypeptide(L)'
;MKKTISKILVPILSLLLGWNLPAQELSKEQMEFLTHQWKGERFSDGRPKVPDYLLERMKSVTIEEAWSVLQNEGFHNQFEGNWQPLHPEQVIVGRALTVQYMPNRPDIANQIIARGKALGEVGNTNSWPIDRLAEGDVYVADGFGKIINGTLIGDNLGNAIYAKSKNGVVFNASSRDLEGLSEIDGFNAFVKGWHPSFLTEVMLLSINYPIRIGAATVLPGDVVLAKKEGVLFIPAHLTEKVVLTSEIVRLRDLFGITRLKEGIYTPGQIDNKWSDAIEKDFYNWLEAHKESLPVPKSQIETLLQKRTW
;
A
#
# COMPACT_ATOMS: atom_id res chain seq x y z
N MET A 1 24.79 69.26 34.14
CA MET A 1 23.92 68.69 33.06
C MET A 1 24.09 67.19 33.06
N LYS A 2 23.17 66.41 33.65
CA LYS A 2 23.18 64.95 33.63
C LYS A 2 22.24 64.46 32.52
N LYS A 3 22.74 63.79 31.50
CA LYS A 3 21.94 63.17 30.44
C LYS A 3 21.43 61.79 30.91
N THR A 4 20.17 61.66 31.11
CA THR A 4 19.45 60.43 31.39
C THR A 4 19.25 59.65 30.09
N ILE A 5 19.90 58.50 29.94
CA ILE A 5 19.70 57.60 28.80
C ILE A 5 18.54 56.64 29.17
N SER A 6 17.38 56.86 28.56
CA SER A 6 16.24 55.96 28.64
C SER A 6 16.51 54.68 27.82
N LYS A 7 16.61 53.51 28.49
CA LYS A 7 16.67 52.20 27.82
C LYS A 7 15.27 51.77 27.45
N ILE A 8 14.95 51.81 26.16
CA ILE A 8 13.72 51.22 25.62
C ILE A 8 13.92 49.69 25.61
N LEU A 9 13.21 49.02 26.48
CA LEU A 9 13.11 47.54 26.50
C LEU A 9 12.05 47.17 25.46
N VAL A 10 12.47 46.60 24.32
CA VAL A 10 11.58 46.00 23.33
C VAL A 10 11.26 44.58 23.78
N PRO A 11 10.01 44.21 24.09
CA PRO A 11 9.66 42.86 24.39
C PRO A 11 9.76 42.01 23.11
N ILE A 12 10.71 41.07 23.05
CA ILE A 12 10.73 40.03 22.06
C ILE A 12 9.58 39.09 22.36
N LEU A 13 8.45 39.32 21.71
CA LEU A 13 7.33 38.38 21.68
C LEU A 13 7.73 37.22 20.79
N SER A 14 8.37 36.18 21.38
CA SER A 14 8.61 34.91 20.74
C SER A 14 7.24 34.29 20.50
N LEU A 15 6.72 34.39 19.27
CA LEU A 15 5.64 33.56 18.77
C LEU A 15 6.13 32.09 18.81
N LEU A 16 5.84 31.42 19.90
CA LEU A 16 5.80 29.97 19.94
C LEU A 16 4.64 29.52 19.03
N LEU A 17 4.89 29.46 17.74
CA LEU A 17 4.10 28.63 16.85
C LEU A 17 4.21 27.21 17.38
N GLY A 18 3.28 26.83 18.25
CA GLY A 18 3.11 25.45 18.66
C GLY A 18 2.84 24.63 17.42
N TRP A 19 3.84 23.94 16.97
CA TRP A 19 3.67 22.90 15.95
C TRP A 19 2.84 21.81 16.60
N ASN A 20 1.55 21.81 16.31
CA ASN A 20 0.68 20.69 16.64
C ASN A 20 1.13 19.49 15.78
N LEU A 21 2.17 18.79 16.24
CA LEU A 21 2.51 17.49 15.67
C LEU A 21 1.36 16.56 16.03
N PRO A 22 0.74 15.91 15.04
CA PRO A 22 -0.30 14.93 15.31
C PRO A 22 0.23 13.85 16.25
N ALA A 23 -0.66 13.29 17.06
CA ALA A 23 -0.26 12.24 18.00
C ALA A 23 0.24 11.03 17.22
N GLN A 24 1.47 10.60 17.49
CA GLN A 24 2.02 9.34 16.98
C GLN A 24 2.26 9.28 15.45
N GLU A 25 2.45 10.41 14.76
CA GLU A 25 2.72 10.45 13.32
C GLU A 25 4.12 10.98 13.01
N LEU A 26 4.72 10.54 11.87
CA LEU A 26 5.96 11.11 11.35
C LEU A 26 5.74 12.57 10.95
N SER A 27 6.78 13.40 11.12
CA SER A 27 6.79 14.70 10.48
C SER A 27 6.87 14.55 8.95
N LYS A 28 6.36 15.53 8.24
CA LYS A 28 6.44 15.58 6.77
C LYS A 28 7.88 15.41 6.27
N GLU A 29 8.83 16.08 6.92
CA GLU A 29 10.26 16.00 6.59
C GLU A 29 10.81 14.57 6.73
N GLN A 30 10.47 13.89 7.83
CA GLN A 30 10.85 12.50 8.04
C GLN A 30 10.22 11.56 7.01
N MET A 31 8.94 11.79 6.66
CA MET A 31 8.25 11.04 5.62
C MET A 31 8.93 11.19 4.26
N GLU A 32 9.25 12.42 3.87
CA GLU A 32 9.95 12.71 2.61
C GLU A 32 11.36 12.11 2.58
N PHE A 33 12.07 12.11 3.70
CA PHE A 33 13.37 11.46 3.84
C PHE A 33 13.29 9.94 3.61
N LEU A 34 12.35 9.27 4.24
CA LEU A 34 12.17 7.82 4.12
C LEU A 34 11.70 7.40 2.73
N THR A 35 10.95 8.26 2.05
CA THR A 35 10.38 8.00 0.72
C THR A 35 11.03 8.86 -0.36
N HIS A 36 12.32 9.20 -0.22
CA HIS A 36 13.04 10.17 -1.05
C HIS A 36 13.13 9.79 -2.54
N GLN A 37 13.00 8.51 -2.88
CA GLN A 37 13.00 8.04 -4.26
C GLN A 37 11.69 8.38 -5.00
N TRP A 38 10.58 8.61 -4.27
CA TRP A 38 9.33 9.06 -4.87
C TRP A 38 9.42 10.53 -5.31
N LYS A 39 9.21 10.78 -6.61
CA LYS A 39 9.28 12.13 -7.22
C LYS A 39 7.92 12.67 -7.67
N GLY A 40 6.86 11.90 -7.47
CA GLY A 40 5.49 12.29 -7.82
C GLY A 40 4.80 13.15 -6.75
N GLU A 41 3.49 13.31 -6.93
CA GLU A 41 2.62 14.04 -5.99
C GLU A 41 2.66 13.39 -4.58
N ARG A 42 2.49 14.23 -3.55
CA ARG A 42 2.40 13.79 -2.16
C ARG A 42 1.13 14.30 -1.50
N PHE A 43 0.63 13.57 -0.53
CA PHE A 43 -0.37 14.06 0.41
C PHE A 43 0.20 15.19 1.29
N SER A 44 -0.67 15.90 2.00
CA SER A 44 -0.27 17.01 2.88
C SER A 44 0.69 16.58 4.01
N ASP A 45 0.59 15.32 4.44
CA ASP A 45 1.46 14.68 5.44
C ASP A 45 2.83 14.25 4.88
N GLY A 46 3.07 14.40 3.58
CA GLY A 46 4.30 14.02 2.89
C GLY A 46 4.29 12.59 2.32
N ARG A 47 3.28 11.80 2.59
CA ARG A 47 3.12 10.44 2.09
C ARG A 47 3.04 10.42 0.55
N PRO A 48 3.73 9.49 -0.15
CA PRO A 48 3.61 9.32 -1.60
C PRO A 48 2.14 9.13 -2.03
N LYS A 49 1.74 9.85 -3.07
CA LYS A 49 0.43 9.71 -3.69
C LYS A 49 0.57 9.11 -5.08
N VAL A 50 0.69 7.78 -5.12
CA VAL A 50 0.70 7.04 -6.38
C VAL A 50 -0.61 7.32 -7.13
N PRO A 51 -0.57 7.69 -8.43
CA PRO A 51 -1.77 8.02 -9.20
C PRO A 51 -2.77 6.87 -9.30
N ASP A 52 -4.07 7.17 -9.21
CA ASP A 52 -5.14 6.18 -9.20
C ASP A 52 -5.17 5.33 -10.49
N TYR A 53 -4.79 5.89 -11.64
CA TYR A 53 -4.72 5.13 -12.88
C TYR A 53 -3.67 4.00 -12.84
N LEU A 54 -2.58 4.15 -12.05
CA LEU A 54 -1.61 3.09 -11.84
C LEU A 54 -2.17 2.02 -10.88
N LEU A 55 -2.91 2.43 -9.85
CA LEU A 55 -3.58 1.50 -8.94
C LEU A 55 -4.62 0.66 -9.68
N GLU A 56 -5.37 1.26 -10.59
CA GLU A 56 -6.35 0.52 -11.40
C GLU A 56 -5.68 -0.51 -12.31
N ARG A 57 -4.61 -0.12 -12.99
CA ARG A 57 -3.82 -1.04 -13.85
C ARG A 57 -3.14 -2.16 -13.04
N MET A 58 -2.73 -1.85 -11.79
CA MET A 58 -2.10 -2.81 -10.88
C MET A 58 -3.03 -3.97 -10.53
N LYS A 59 -4.35 -3.79 -10.52
CA LYS A 59 -5.32 -4.88 -10.27
C LYS A 59 -5.15 -6.07 -11.21
N SER A 60 -4.69 -5.83 -12.43
CA SER A 60 -4.44 -6.88 -13.43
C SER A 60 -3.05 -7.53 -13.31
N VAL A 61 -2.15 -6.99 -12.51
CA VAL A 61 -0.80 -7.54 -12.29
C VAL A 61 -0.88 -8.77 -11.39
N THR A 62 -0.17 -9.85 -11.74
CA THR A 62 -0.07 -11.03 -10.87
C THR A 62 0.95 -10.82 -9.76
N ILE A 63 0.87 -11.62 -8.70
CA ILE A 63 1.86 -11.60 -7.61
C ILE A 63 3.25 -11.94 -8.16
N GLU A 64 3.35 -12.94 -9.04
CA GLU A 64 4.61 -13.40 -9.63
C GLU A 64 5.26 -12.35 -10.52
N GLU A 65 4.47 -11.67 -11.36
CA GLU A 65 4.95 -10.57 -12.21
C GLU A 65 5.56 -9.45 -11.35
N ALA A 66 4.80 -8.97 -10.37
CA ALA A 66 5.25 -7.90 -9.49
C ALA A 66 6.45 -8.34 -8.62
N TRP A 67 6.40 -9.53 -8.06
CA TRP A 67 7.48 -10.11 -7.27
C TRP A 67 8.78 -10.20 -8.07
N SER A 68 8.72 -10.67 -9.31
CA SER A 68 9.89 -10.78 -10.18
C SER A 68 10.56 -9.43 -10.43
N VAL A 69 9.77 -8.38 -10.67
CA VAL A 69 10.31 -7.01 -10.81
C VAL A 69 11.01 -6.57 -9.52
N LEU A 70 10.38 -6.79 -8.37
CA LEU A 70 10.96 -6.41 -7.08
C LEU A 70 12.27 -7.16 -6.78
N GLN A 71 12.33 -8.47 -7.07
CA GLN A 71 13.58 -9.25 -6.93
C GLN A 71 14.71 -8.65 -7.77
N ASN A 72 14.44 -8.30 -9.03
CA ASN A 72 15.42 -7.70 -9.94
C ASN A 72 15.89 -6.30 -9.49
N GLU A 73 15.06 -5.59 -8.73
CA GLU A 73 15.38 -4.29 -8.13
C GLU A 73 16.03 -4.41 -6.73
N GLY A 74 16.27 -5.64 -6.24
CA GLY A 74 16.90 -5.88 -4.94
C GLY A 74 15.95 -5.88 -3.73
N PHE A 75 14.63 -5.86 -3.97
CA PHE A 75 13.60 -5.90 -2.92
C PHE A 75 13.13 -7.35 -2.68
N HIS A 76 13.90 -8.11 -1.91
CA HIS A 76 13.70 -9.57 -1.76
C HIS A 76 12.64 -10.00 -0.75
N ASN A 77 12.20 -9.12 0.15
CA ASN A 77 11.33 -9.48 1.28
C ASN A 77 10.03 -8.65 1.29
N GLN A 78 9.37 -8.49 0.15
CA GLN A 78 8.16 -7.66 0.06
C GLN A 78 6.85 -8.45 -0.02
N PHE A 79 6.93 -9.79 -0.02
CA PHE A 79 5.78 -10.69 -0.06
C PHE A 79 5.53 -11.34 1.30
N GLU A 80 4.25 -11.40 1.68
CA GLU A 80 3.80 -12.13 2.88
C GLU A 80 2.59 -13.00 2.53
N GLY A 81 2.65 -14.27 2.92
CA GLY A 81 1.59 -15.27 2.74
C GLY A 81 0.77 -15.54 4.00
N ASN A 82 0.04 -16.64 3.97
CA ASN A 82 -0.71 -17.19 5.11
C ASN A 82 -1.76 -16.21 5.69
N TRP A 83 -2.56 -15.62 4.81
CA TRP A 83 -3.68 -14.76 5.18
C TRP A 83 -4.99 -15.55 5.20
N GLN A 84 -5.96 -15.02 5.94
CA GLN A 84 -7.37 -15.41 5.86
C GLN A 84 -8.16 -14.25 5.24
N PRO A 85 -8.28 -14.22 3.90
CA PRO A 85 -9.02 -13.16 3.23
C PRO A 85 -10.53 -13.30 3.46
N LEU A 86 -11.23 -12.18 3.57
CA LEU A 86 -12.70 -12.14 3.66
C LEU A 86 -13.32 -12.61 2.34
N HIS A 87 -12.83 -12.10 1.21
CA HIS A 87 -13.22 -12.44 -0.15
C HIS A 87 -11.98 -12.84 -0.97
N PRO A 88 -11.62 -14.14 -1.04
CA PRO A 88 -10.37 -14.60 -1.68
C PRO A 88 -10.23 -14.20 -3.15
N GLU A 89 -11.35 -14.07 -3.88
CA GLU A 89 -11.35 -13.73 -5.31
C GLU A 89 -11.35 -12.22 -5.58
N GLN A 90 -11.46 -11.37 -4.54
CA GLN A 90 -11.42 -9.93 -4.68
C GLN A 90 -10.03 -9.38 -4.39
N VAL A 91 -9.49 -8.66 -5.36
CA VAL A 91 -8.15 -8.03 -5.26
C VAL A 91 -8.23 -6.74 -4.45
N ILE A 92 -7.30 -6.53 -3.54
CA ILE A 92 -7.04 -5.22 -2.94
C ILE A 92 -5.83 -4.59 -3.64
N VAL A 93 -6.00 -3.36 -4.13
CA VAL A 93 -4.90 -2.50 -4.57
C VAL A 93 -5.12 -1.11 -4.02
N GLY A 94 -4.10 -0.55 -3.38
CA GLY A 94 -4.16 0.83 -2.85
C GLY A 94 -2.88 1.25 -2.17
N ARG A 95 -2.83 2.50 -1.70
CA ARG A 95 -1.69 3.07 -0.99
C ARG A 95 -1.74 2.69 0.48
N ALA A 96 -0.66 2.22 1.05
CA ALA A 96 -0.59 1.85 2.46
C ALA A 96 -0.72 3.08 3.37
N LEU A 97 -1.74 3.10 4.22
CA LEU A 97 -1.73 3.86 5.46
C LEU A 97 -1.26 2.88 6.54
N THR A 98 -0.05 3.06 7.01
CA THR A 98 0.60 2.09 7.92
C THR A 98 0.34 2.39 9.38
N VAL A 99 0.10 1.36 10.16
CA VAL A 99 -0.17 1.48 11.59
C VAL A 99 0.55 0.39 12.38
N GLN A 100 1.23 0.79 13.44
CA GLN A 100 1.88 -0.14 14.35
C GLN A 100 1.09 -0.26 15.64
N TYR A 101 0.73 -1.47 15.97
CA TYR A 101 0.28 -1.86 17.30
C TYR A 101 1.33 -2.69 18.02
N MET A 102 1.36 -2.59 19.34
CA MET A 102 2.29 -3.30 20.21
C MET A 102 1.52 -3.98 21.36
N PRO A 103 2.10 -5.00 22.02
CA PRO A 103 1.54 -5.53 23.26
C PRO A 103 1.27 -4.41 24.25
N ASN A 104 0.10 -4.46 24.91
CA ASN A 104 -0.35 -3.39 25.78
C ASN A 104 0.62 -3.19 26.97
N ARG A 105 1.07 -1.94 27.12
CA ARG A 105 1.81 -1.45 28.30
C ARG A 105 1.05 -0.28 28.89
N PRO A 106 0.38 -0.44 30.03
CA PRO A 106 -0.52 0.58 30.59
C PRO A 106 0.14 1.94 30.82
N ASP A 107 1.41 1.98 31.19
CA ASP A 107 2.19 3.19 31.37
C ASP A 107 2.31 4.02 30.09
N ILE A 108 2.57 3.37 28.94
CA ILE A 108 2.67 4.01 27.62
C ILE A 108 1.28 4.22 27.02
N ALA A 109 0.41 3.21 27.06
CA ALA A 109 -0.92 3.28 26.47
C ALA A 109 -1.75 4.44 27.03
N ASN A 110 -1.72 4.64 28.35
CA ASN A 110 -2.41 5.75 29.00
C ASN A 110 -1.88 7.12 28.56
N GLN A 111 -0.56 7.25 28.34
CA GLN A 111 0.04 8.49 27.83
C GLN A 111 -0.39 8.78 26.38
N ILE A 112 -0.40 7.75 25.54
CA ILE A 112 -0.87 7.86 24.14
C ILE A 112 -2.33 8.31 24.11
N ILE A 113 -3.20 7.66 24.90
CA ILE A 113 -4.62 8.01 24.99
C ILE A 113 -4.81 9.44 25.51
N ALA A 114 -4.10 9.82 26.57
CA ALA A 114 -4.19 11.17 27.14
C ALA A 114 -3.75 12.24 26.14
N ARG A 115 -2.64 12.00 25.44
CA ARG A 115 -2.13 12.89 24.39
C ARG A 115 -3.10 12.99 23.20
N GLY A 116 -3.62 11.85 22.72
CA GLY A 116 -4.58 11.86 21.61
C GLY A 116 -5.82 12.66 21.95
N LYS A 117 -6.41 12.44 23.13
CA LYS A 117 -7.57 13.22 23.60
C LYS A 117 -7.27 14.72 23.70
N ALA A 118 -6.08 15.10 24.18
CA ALA A 118 -5.66 16.50 24.25
C ALA A 118 -5.51 17.13 22.85
N LEU A 119 -5.23 16.33 21.82
CA LEU A 119 -5.15 16.75 20.42
C LEU A 119 -6.48 16.60 19.64
N GLY A 120 -7.57 16.22 20.32
CA GLY A 120 -8.90 16.15 19.75
C GLY A 120 -9.28 14.78 19.16
N GLU A 121 -8.48 13.73 19.38
CA GLU A 121 -8.84 12.38 18.95
C GLU A 121 -10.10 11.87 19.65
N VAL A 122 -10.98 11.25 18.89
CA VAL A 122 -12.28 10.75 19.38
C VAL A 122 -12.31 9.23 19.33
N GLY A 123 -12.94 8.62 20.32
CA GLY A 123 -13.15 7.17 20.39
C GLY A 123 -11.91 6.41 20.87
N ASN A 124 -11.85 5.13 20.50
CA ASN A 124 -10.73 4.24 20.85
C ASN A 124 -9.59 4.39 19.82
N THR A 125 -8.39 4.02 20.23
CA THR A 125 -7.16 4.20 19.44
C THR A 125 -7.18 3.50 18.08
N ASN A 126 -8.00 2.47 17.88
CA ASN A 126 -8.18 1.80 16.59
C ASN A 126 -9.06 2.57 15.59
N SER A 127 -9.81 3.57 16.04
CA SER A 127 -10.55 4.47 15.14
C SER A 127 -9.71 5.62 14.59
N TRP A 128 -8.65 6.03 15.30
CA TRP A 128 -7.85 7.18 14.92
C TRP A 128 -7.17 7.06 13.54
N PRO A 129 -6.58 5.91 13.16
CA PRO A 129 -6.03 5.74 11.81
C PRO A 129 -7.09 5.86 10.72
N ILE A 130 -8.34 5.49 11.00
CA ILE A 130 -9.44 5.57 10.03
C ILE A 130 -9.68 7.02 9.61
N ASP A 131 -9.51 7.97 10.52
CA ASP A 131 -9.68 9.40 10.24
C ASP A 131 -8.62 9.97 9.29
N ARG A 132 -7.48 9.28 9.10
CA ARG A 132 -6.38 9.64 8.19
C ARG A 132 -6.50 9.01 6.80
N LEU A 133 -7.44 8.08 6.61
CA LEU A 133 -7.64 7.44 5.31
C LEU A 133 -8.13 8.43 4.27
N ALA A 134 -7.55 8.33 3.09
CA ALA A 134 -8.02 8.97 1.86
C ALA A 134 -8.55 7.90 0.89
N GLU A 135 -9.31 8.32 -0.12
CA GLU A 135 -9.77 7.42 -1.19
C GLU A 135 -8.58 6.74 -1.88
N GLY A 136 -8.67 5.43 -2.09
CA GLY A 136 -7.61 4.60 -2.65
C GLY A 136 -6.55 4.15 -1.64
N ASP A 137 -6.69 4.47 -0.36
CA ASP A 137 -5.81 3.92 0.69
C ASP A 137 -6.25 2.52 1.12
N VAL A 138 -5.28 1.73 1.57
CA VAL A 138 -5.46 0.47 2.30
C VAL A 138 -4.97 0.66 3.72
N TYR A 139 -5.79 0.34 4.71
CA TYR A 139 -5.35 0.35 6.11
C TYR A 139 -4.48 -0.88 6.38
N VAL A 140 -3.18 -0.68 6.52
CA VAL A 140 -2.20 -1.74 6.79
C VAL A 140 -1.73 -1.66 8.23
N ALA A 141 -2.00 -2.70 9.01
CA ALA A 141 -1.62 -2.71 10.42
C ALA A 141 -0.76 -3.91 10.80
N ASP A 142 0.35 -3.64 11.51
CA ASP A 142 1.06 -4.67 12.24
C ASP A 142 0.54 -4.74 13.69
N GLY A 143 -0.15 -5.82 14.02
CA GLY A 143 -0.58 -6.19 15.36
C GLY A 143 0.16 -7.43 15.87
N PHE A 144 1.41 -7.62 15.46
CA PHE A 144 2.32 -8.71 15.86
C PHE A 144 1.69 -10.12 15.82
N GLY A 145 0.73 -10.34 14.92
CA GLY A 145 0.03 -11.63 14.78
C GLY A 145 -0.96 -11.94 15.91
N LYS A 146 -1.33 -10.96 16.74
CA LYS A 146 -2.25 -11.15 17.87
C LYS A 146 -3.66 -11.45 17.39
N ILE A 147 -4.19 -12.62 17.79
CA ILE A 147 -5.56 -13.06 17.43
C ILE A 147 -6.52 -12.77 18.58
N ILE A 148 -6.36 -13.45 19.72
CA ILE A 148 -7.24 -13.27 20.89
C ILE A 148 -6.92 -11.94 21.57
N ASN A 149 -7.94 -11.14 21.85
CA ASN A 149 -7.81 -9.79 22.47
C ASN A 149 -6.99 -8.79 21.65
N GLY A 150 -6.74 -9.11 20.36
CA GLY A 150 -6.03 -8.26 19.39
C GLY A 150 -6.87 -7.86 18.17
N THR A 151 -8.19 -8.00 18.27
CA THR A 151 -9.12 -7.70 17.17
C THR A 151 -9.19 -6.21 16.90
N LEU A 152 -8.73 -5.79 15.71
CA LEU A 152 -8.58 -4.37 15.37
C LEU A 152 -9.91 -3.73 14.99
N ILE A 153 -10.75 -4.41 14.19
CA ILE A 153 -12.03 -3.88 13.73
C ILE A 153 -13.14 -4.94 13.79
N GLY A 154 -14.38 -4.46 13.78
CA GLY A 154 -15.60 -5.17 13.43
C GLY A 154 -16.31 -4.42 12.30
N ASP A 155 -17.58 -4.76 12.05
CA ASP A 155 -18.39 -4.27 10.93
C ASP A 155 -18.58 -2.74 10.92
N ASN A 156 -18.84 -2.11 12.06
CA ASN A 156 -18.96 -0.65 12.15
C ASN A 156 -17.72 0.09 11.65
N LEU A 157 -16.53 -0.35 12.10
CA LEU A 157 -15.28 0.27 11.65
C LEU A 157 -14.92 -0.14 10.22
N GLY A 158 -15.30 -1.34 9.77
CA GLY A 158 -15.21 -1.76 8.37
C GLY A 158 -15.99 -0.84 7.44
N ASN A 159 -17.24 -0.52 7.79
CA ASN A 159 -18.06 0.45 7.06
C ASN A 159 -17.40 1.85 7.02
N ALA A 160 -16.86 2.32 8.16
CA ALA A 160 -16.19 3.61 8.21
C ALA A 160 -14.92 3.65 7.34
N ILE A 161 -14.12 2.57 7.33
CA ILE A 161 -12.95 2.42 6.47
C ILE A 161 -13.37 2.49 5.00
N TYR A 162 -14.36 1.68 4.60
CA TYR A 162 -14.82 1.65 3.22
C TYR A 162 -15.43 2.99 2.77
N ALA A 163 -16.18 3.65 3.65
CA ALA A 163 -16.75 4.96 3.35
C ALA A 163 -15.69 5.99 2.97
N LYS A 164 -14.51 5.96 3.63
CA LYS A 164 -13.40 6.88 3.40
C LYS A 164 -12.46 6.45 2.28
N SER A 165 -12.03 5.20 2.30
CA SER A 165 -10.97 4.71 1.41
C SER A 165 -11.48 4.07 0.11
N LYS A 166 -12.73 3.64 0.07
CA LYS A 166 -13.28 2.78 -0.98
C LYS A 166 -12.46 1.51 -1.18
N ASN A 167 -11.84 1.04 -0.11
CA ASN A 167 -10.91 -0.07 -0.12
C ASN A 167 -11.02 -0.88 1.20
N GLY A 168 -10.11 -1.81 1.39
CA GLY A 168 -10.09 -2.74 2.51
C GLY A 168 -8.90 -2.58 3.44
N VAL A 169 -8.57 -3.69 4.11
CA VAL A 169 -7.54 -3.74 5.15
C VAL A 169 -6.57 -4.91 4.96
N VAL A 170 -5.33 -4.74 5.44
CA VAL A 170 -4.34 -5.81 5.58
C VAL A 170 -3.80 -5.76 7.01
N PHE A 171 -4.18 -6.73 7.84
CA PHE A 171 -3.84 -6.75 9.27
C PHE A 171 -3.03 -7.98 9.66
N ASN A 172 -1.79 -7.79 10.06
CA ASN A 172 -1.06 -8.80 10.80
C ASN A 172 -1.61 -8.90 12.24
N ALA A 173 -2.91 -9.20 12.34
CA ALA A 173 -3.74 -9.27 13.52
C ALA A 173 -5.06 -9.99 13.19
N SER A 174 -6.05 -9.89 14.08
CA SER A 174 -7.41 -10.41 13.84
C SER A 174 -8.43 -9.30 13.57
N SER A 175 -9.56 -9.70 12.98
CA SER A 175 -10.81 -8.95 12.93
C SER A 175 -11.97 -9.80 13.47
N ARG A 176 -13.12 -9.18 13.68
CA ARG A 176 -14.37 -9.83 14.12
C ARG A 176 -15.53 -9.45 13.21
N ASP A 177 -16.71 -9.94 13.53
CA ASP A 177 -17.96 -9.63 12.82
C ASP A 177 -17.87 -9.97 11.31
N LEU A 178 -17.33 -11.19 11.02
CA LEU A 178 -17.04 -11.67 9.67
C LEU A 178 -18.27 -11.55 8.75
N GLU A 179 -19.47 -11.93 9.23
CA GLU A 179 -20.71 -11.83 8.46
C GLU A 179 -20.98 -10.37 8.07
N GLY A 180 -21.02 -9.46 9.06
CA GLY A 180 -21.28 -8.04 8.81
C GLY A 180 -20.23 -7.36 7.94
N LEU A 181 -18.94 -7.74 8.06
CA LEU A 181 -17.90 -7.25 7.16
C LEU A 181 -18.10 -7.77 5.73
N SER A 182 -18.59 -9.01 5.55
CA SER A 182 -18.80 -9.60 4.22
C SER A 182 -19.97 -8.97 3.46
N GLU A 183 -20.87 -8.28 4.14
CA GLU A 183 -21.99 -7.55 3.55
C GLU A 183 -21.61 -6.14 3.03
N ILE A 184 -20.39 -5.66 3.31
CA ILE A 184 -19.92 -4.36 2.83
C ILE A 184 -19.45 -4.50 1.38
N ASP A 185 -20.26 -4.08 0.44
CA ASP A 185 -19.97 -4.18 -0.99
C ASP A 185 -18.66 -3.45 -1.36
N GLY A 186 -17.72 -4.18 -1.97
CA GLY A 186 -16.40 -3.69 -2.37
C GLY A 186 -15.35 -3.66 -1.25
N PHE A 187 -15.71 -3.96 0.00
CA PHE A 187 -14.73 -4.10 1.09
C PHE A 187 -14.10 -5.49 1.08
N ASN A 188 -12.80 -5.56 1.33
CA ASN A 188 -12.11 -6.83 1.59
C ASN A 188 -11.12 -6.70 2.75
N ALA A 189 -10.81 -7.82 3.40
CA ALA A 189 -9.90 -7.86 4.53
C ALA A 189 -8.95 -9.06 4.40
N PHE A 190 -7.66 -8.80 4.51
CA PHE A 190 -6.62 -9.81 4.66
C PHE A 190 -6.14 -9.79 6.09
N VAL A 191 -6.50 -10.79 6.88
CA VAL A 191 -6.20 -10.87 8.31
C VAL A 191 -5.45 -12.16 8.64
N LYS A 192 -4.83 -12.24 9.82
CA LYS A 192 -4.20 -13.49 10.29
C LYS A 192 -5.19 -14.39 11.03
N GLY A 193 -6.38 -13.90 11.35
CA GLY A 193 -7.43 -14.70 11.97
C GLY A 193 -8.71 -13.92 12.24
N TRP A 194 -9.76 -14.66 12.53
CA TRP A 194 -11.07 -14.14 12.93
C TRP A 194 -11.34 -14.56 14.36
N HIS A 195 -11.71 -13.62 15.24
CA HIS A 195 -11.98 -13.92 16.64
C HIS A 195 -13.00 -12.93 17.25
N PRO A 196 -13.97 -13.37 18.07
CA PRO A 196 -15.02 -12.51 18.62
C PRO A 196 -14.54 -11.58 19.75
N SER A 197 -13.28 -11.64 20.17
CA SER A 197 -12.75 -10.78 21.25
C SER A 197 -12.66 -9.31 20.83
N PHE A 198 -12.34 -8.46 21.81
CA PHE A 198 -12.15 -7.02 21.62
C PHE A 198 -10.65 -6.66 21.60
N LEU A 199 -10.37 -5.39 21.29
CA LEU A 199 -9.04 -4.80 21.37
C LEU A 199 -8.71 -4.47 22.83
N THR A 200 -8.09 -5.39 23.56
CA THR A 200 -7.80 -5.20 25.01
C THR A 200 -6.33 -5.39 25.38
N GLU A 201 -5.59 -6.19 24.60
CA GLU A 201 -4.19 -6.54 24.90
C GLU A 201 -3.18 -5.91 23.93
N VAL A 202 -3.62 -4.92 23.16
CA VAL A 202 -2.76 -4.17 22.23
C VAL A 202 -2.92 -2.67 22.45
N MET A 203 -1.89 -1.91 22.15
CA MET A 203 -1.89 -0.46 22.18
C MET A 203 -1.44 0.08 20.82
N LEU A 204 -2.03 1.18 20.38
CA LEU A 204 -1.55 1.93 19.23
C LEU A 204 -0.18 2.55 19.58
N LEU A 205 0.82 2.34 18.73
CA LEU A 205 2.13 2.97 18.89
C LEU A 205 2.34 4.11 17.90
N SER A 206 2.06 3.88 16.62
CA SER A 206 2.30 4.89 15.59
C SER A 206 1.37 4.73 14.39
N ILE A 207 1.16 5.84 13.67
CA ILE A 207 0.43 5.95 12.40
C ILE A 207 1.40 6.55 11.39
N ASN A 208 1.38 6.05 10.14
CA ASN A 208 2.27 6.49 9.06
C ASN A 208 3.77 6.42 9.41
N TYR A 209 4.17 5.40 10.17
CA TYR A 209 5.57 4.99 10.35
C TYR A 209 5.89 3.77 9.49
N PRO A 210 7.18 3.50 9.19
CA PRO A 210 7.57 2.20 8.66
C PRO A 210 7.15 1.10 9.62
N ILE A 211 6.52 0.07 9.09
CA ILE A 211 6.10 -1.11 9.87
C ILE A 211 6.69 -2.37 9.25
N ARG A 212 6.61 -3.47 9.99
CA ARG A 212 7.00 -4.79 9.51
C ARG A 212 5.77 -5.70 9.43
N ILE A 213 5.49 -6.22 8.24
CA ILE A 213 4.47 -7.27 8.03
C ILE A 213 5.21 -8.55 7.66
N GLY A 214 5.28 -9.51 8.58
CA GLY A 214 6.10 -10.71 8.39
C GLY A 214 7.58 -10.37 8.15
N ALA A 215 8.10 -10.67 6.97
CA ALA A 215 9.45 -10.30 6.54
C ALA A 215 9.50 -8.95 5.79
N ALA A 216 8.35 -8.43 5.35
CA ALA A 216 8.29 -7.21 4.54
C ALA A 216 8.44 -5.95 5.38
N THR A 217 9.22 -4.99 4.87
CA THR A 217 9.20 -3.60 5.34
C THR A 217 8.19 -2.82 4.51
N VAL A 218 7.25 -2.19 5.16
CA VAL A 218 6.18 -1.40 4.52
C VAL A 218 6.30 0.04 4.93
N LEU A 219 6.48 0.92 3.95
CA LEU A 219 6.49 2.36 4.16
C LEU A 219 5.11 2.96 3.88
N PRO A 220 4.76 4.07 4.53
CA PRO A 220 3.55 4.81 4.18
C PRO A 220 3.56 5.23 2.70
N GLY A 221 2.47 4.94 1.99
CA GLY A 221 2.34 5.22 0.56
C GLY A 221 2.88 4.14 -0.38
N ASP A 222 3.47 3.05 0.13
CA ASP A 222 3.74 1.85 -0.68
C ASP A 222 2.44 1.30 -1.25
N VAL A 223 2.50 0.70 -2.44
CA VAL A 223 1.32 0.09 -3.03
C VAL A 223 1.15 -1.33 -2.52
N VAL A 224 -0.02 -1.59 -1.98
CA VAL A 224 -0.48 -2.92 -1.58
C VAL A 224 -1.08 -3.60 -2.80
N LEU A 225 -0.61 -4.81 -3.10
CA LEU A 225 -1.26 -5.74 -4.03
C LEU A 225 -1.59 -7.01 -3.25
N ALA A 226 -2.86 -7.19 -2.88
CA ALA A 226 -3.32 -8.36 -2.14
C ALA A 226 -4.24 -9.22 -3.02
N LYS A 227 -3.86 -10.47 -3.18
CA LYS A 227 -4.56 -11.51 -3.93
C LYS A 227 -4.61 -12.79 -3.10
N LYS A 228 -5.33 -13.80 -3.58
CA LYS A 228 -5.50 -15.08 -2.85
C LYS A 228 -4.18 -15.76 -2.45
N GLU A 229 -3.11 -15.53 -3.22
CA GLU A 229 -1.78 -16.08 -2.96
C GLU A 229 -1.11 -15.41 -1.74
N GLY A 230 -1.41 -14.12 -1.51
CA GLY A 230 -0.83 -13.33 -0.44
C GLY A 230 -0.82 -11.84 -0.73
N VAL A 231 -0.02 -11.11 0.01
CA VAL A 231 0.10 -9.65 -0.08
C VAL A 231 1.52 -9.28 -0.44
N LEU A 232 1.64 -8.44 -1.46
CA LEU A 232 2.89 -7.84 -1.89
C LEU A 232 2.86 -6.33 -1.60
N PHE A 233 3.94 -5.82 -1.01
CA PHE A 233 4.12 -4.40 -0.71
C PHE A 233 5.15 -3.81 -1.68
N ILE A 234 4.69 -2.94 -2.56
CA ILE A 234 5.47 -2.40 -3.68
C ILE A 234 5.90 -0.98 -3.33
N PRO A 235 7.22 -0.70 -3.25
CA PRO A 235 7.71 0.67 -3.03
C PRO A 235 7.09 1.64 -4.04
N ALA A 236 6.57 2.79 -3.56
CA ALA A 236 5.82 3.73 -4.38
C ALA A 236 6.55 4.09 -5.69
N HIS A 237 7.88 4.30 -5.63
CA HIS A 237 8.70 4.67 -6.79
C HIS A 237 8.87 3.55 -7.83
N LEU A 238 8.57 2.30 -7.49
CA LEU A 238 8.61 1.16 -8.41
C LEU A 238 7.26 0.81 -9.02
N THR A 239 6.17 1.43 -8.57
CA THR A 239 4.81 1.07 -9.01
C THR A 239 4.63 1.14 -10.52
N GLU A 240 5.07 2.23 -11.16
CA GLU A 240 4.96 2.38 -12.60
C GLU A 240 5.79 1.31 -13.33
N LYS A 241 7.02 1.05 -12.88
CA LYS A 241 7.88 0.01 -13.45
C LYS A 241 7.24 -1.37 -13.36
N VAL A 242 6.65 -1.71 -12.20
CA VAL A 242 5.92 -2.98 -12.01
C VAL A 242 4.78 -3.10 -13.01
N VAL A 243 3.91 -2.09 -13.10
CA VAL A 243 2.77 -2.10 -14.03
C VAL A 243 3.23 -2.27 -15.48
N LEU A 244 4.17 -1.43 -15.93
CA LEU A 244 4.64 -1.45 -17.31
C LEU A 244 5.32 -2.76 -17.69
N THR A 245 6.18 -3.29 -16.81
CA THR A 245 6.86 -4.56 -17.04
C THR A 245 5.88 -5.72 -17.09
N SER A 246 4.92 -5.77 -16.17
CA SER A 246 3.90 -6.82 -16.13
C SER A 246 3.01 -6.82 -17.36
N GLU A 247 2.66 -5.66 -17.88
CA GLU A 247 1.89 -5.57 -19.13
C GLU A 247 2.66 -6.13 -20.33
N ILE A 248 3.97 -5.90 -20.40
CA ILE A 248 4.82 -6.48 -21.44
C ILE A 248 4.88 -8.00 -21.30
N VAL A 249 5.15 -8.50 -20.08
CA VAL A 249 5.20 -9.94 -19.80
C VAL A 249 3.89 -10.60 -20.23
N ARG A 250 2.76 -10.03 -19.85
CA ARG A 250 1.44 -10.54 -20.22
C ARG A 250 1.19 -10.58 -21.72
N LEU A 251 1.67 -9.58 -22.48
CA LEU A 251 1.59 -9.60 -23.93
C LEU A 251 2.44 -10.73 -24.53
N ARG A 252 3.65 -10.94 -23.99
CA ARG A 252 4.55 -12.03 -24.42
C ARG A 252 3.93 -13.40 -24.11
N ASP A 253 3.34 -13.57 -22.93
CA ASP A 253 2.66 -14.80 -22.54
C ASP A 253 1.45 -15.09 -23.44
N LEU A 254 0.65 -14.08 -23.72
CA LEU A 254 -0.51 -14.23 -24.61
C LEU A 254 -0.08 -14.64 -26.03
N PHE A 255 0.96 -14.01 -26.57
CA PHE A 255 1.55 -14.41 -27.84
C PHE A 255 2.08 -15.84 -27.78
N GLY A 256 2.89 -16.17 -26.79
CA GLY A 256 3.48 -17.49 -26.61
C GLY A 256 2.43 -18.61 -26.54
N ILE A 257 1.39 -18.40 -25.71
CA ILE A 257 0.27 -19.32 -25.56
C ILE A 257 -0.46 -19.49 -26.92
N THR A 258 -0.68 -18.38 -27.64
CA THR A 258 -1.35 -18.41 -28.94
C THR A 258 -0.53 -19.24 -29.93
N ARG A 259 0.77 -18.97 -30.07
CA ARG A 259 1.66 -19.70 -30.99
C ARG A 259 1.86 -21.18 -30.64
N LEU A 260 1.85 -21.51 -29.34
CA LEU A 260 1.86 -22.90 -28.87
C LEU A 260 0.58 -23.66 -29.28
N LYS A 261 -0.59 -23.02 -29.12
CA LYS A 261 -1.88 -23.61 -29.53
C LYS A 261 -1.98 -23.80 -31.05
N GLU A 262 -1.38 -22.91 -31.82
CA GLU A 262 -1.29 -22.99 -33.31
C GLU A 262 -0.24 -24.00 -33.78
N GLY A 263 0.60 -24.52 -32.86
CA GLY A 263 1.68 -25.47 -33.21
C GLY A 263 2.84 -24.81 -34.02
N ILE A 264 2.97 -23.48 -33.97
CA ILE A 264 4.01 -22.72 -34.69
C ILE A 264 5.36 -22.87 -34.00
N TYR A 265 5.37 -22.81 -32.65
CA TYR A 265 6.58 -22.99 -31.84
C TYR A 265 6.42 -24.11 -30.83
N THR A 266 7.55 -24.67 -30.39
CA THR A 266 7.62 -25.66 -29.34
C THR A 266 7.69 -25.00 -27.97
N PRO A 267 7.30 -25.71 -26.85
CA PRO A 267 7.46 -25.18 -25.51
C PRO A 267 8.87 -24.69 -25.20
N GLY A 268 9.90 -25.43 -25.61
CA GLY A 268 11.29 -25.06 -25.40
C GLY A 268 11.73 -23.81 -26.14
N GLN A 269 11.06 -23.42 -27.23
CA GLN A 269 11.32 -22.17 -27.95
C GLN A 269 10.65 -20.97 -27.25
N ILE A 270 9.46 -21.16 -26.71
CA ILE A 270 8.69 -20.09 -26.04
C ILE A 270 9.19 -19.83 -24.62
N ASP A 271 9.54 -20.91 -23.88
CA ASP A 271 9.94 -20.84 -22.48
C ASP A 271 11.44 -20.48 -22.27
N ASN A 272 12.12 -20.06 -23.32
CA ASN A 272 13.51 -19.62 -23.30
C ASN A 272 13.65 -18.21 -23.88
N LYS A 273 14.90 -17.70 -23.89
CA LYS A 273 15.21 -16.48 -24.61
C LYS A 273 14.83 -16.62 -26.08
N TRP A 274 13.96 -15.76 -26.54
CA TRP A 274 13.47 -15.81 -27.92
C TRP A 274 14.57 -15.50 -28.93
N SER A 275 14.55 -16.19 -30.04
CA SER A 275 15.36 -15.85 -31.22
C SER A 275 14.82 -14.61 -31.91
N ASP A 276 15.64 -13.97 -32.77
CA ASP A 276 15.24 -12.80 -33.56
C ASP A 276 14.00 -13.08 -34.44
N ALA A 277 13.83 -14.34 -34.90
CA ALA A 277 12.67 -14.74 -35.66
C ALA A 277 11.38 -14.72 -34.81
N ILE A 278 11.44 -15.19 -33.58
CA ILE A 278 10.30 -15.17 -32.66
C ILE A 278 9.98 -13.74 -32.23
N GLU A 279 11.01 -12.94 -31.92
CA GLU A 279 10.82 -11.51 -31.61
C GLU A 279 10.15 -10.77 -32.77
N LYS A 280 10.58 -11.01 -34.02
CA LYS A 280 9.96 -10.42 -35.20
C LYS A 280 8.51 -10.86 -35.40
N ASP A 281 8.18 -12.14 -35.15
CA ASP A 281 6.81 -12.64 -35.20
C ASP A 281 5.96 -11.98 -34.11
N PHE A 282 6.48 -11.85 -32.88
CA PHE A 282 5.81 -11.14 -31.79
C PHE A 282 5.46 -9.70 -32.18
N TYR A 283 6.38 -8.96 -32.79
CA TYR A 283 6.12 -7.61 -33.29
C TYR A 283 4.99 -7.55 -34.32
N ASN A 284 5.04 -8.44 -35.30
CA ASN A 284 4.01 -8.53 -36.34
C ASN A 284 2.66 -8.88 -35.71
N TRP A 285 2.66 -9.77 -34.72
CA TRP A 285 1.46 -10.15 -33.99
C TRP A 285 0.89 -8.99 -33.14
N LEU A 286 1.74 -8.24 -32.44
CA LEU A 286 1.32 -7.05 -31.71
C LEU A 286 0.67 -6.01 -32.64
N GLU A 287 1.30 -5.72 -33.77
CA GLU A 287 0.78 -4.75 -34.72
C GLU A 287 -0.58 -5.19 -35.28
N ALA A 288 -0.73 -6.48 -35.59
CA ALA A 288 -1.97 -7.04 -36.14
C ALA A 288 -3.12 -7.06 -35.12
N HIS A 289 -2.83 -7.13 -33.78
CA HIS A 289 -3.84 -7.32 -32.76
C HIS A 289 -3.97 -6.11 -31.79
N LYS A 290 -3.27 -5.01 -32.04
CA LYS A 290 -3.17 -3.85 -31.11
C LYS A 290 -4.51 -3.27 -30.65
N GLU A 291 -5.58 -3.44 -31.40
CA GLU A 291 -6.92 -2.94 -31.08
C GLU A 291 -7.68 -3.85 -30.09
N SER A 292 -7.25 -5.11 -29.93
CA SER A 292 -7.96 -6.13 -29.13
C SER A 292 -7.18 -6.61 -27.91
N LEU A 293 -5.94 -6.16 -27.73
CA LEU A 293 -5.09 -6.59 -26.63
C LEU A 293 -5.49 -5.93 -25.30
N PRO A 294 -5.32 -6.60 -24.16
CA PRO A 294 -5.74 -6.12 -22.84
C PRO A 294 -4.75 -5.12 -22.22
N VAL A 295 -4.12 -4.30 -23.04
CA VAL A 295 -3.15 -3.26 -22.65
C VAL A 295 -3.48 -1.99 -23.44
N PRO A 296 -3.37 -0.80 -22.84
CA PRO A 296 -3.67 0.45 -23.54
C PRO A 296 -2.88 0.58 -24.87
N LYS A 297 -3.57 0.94 -25.93
CA LYS A 297 -2.97 1.06 -27.29
C LYS A 297 -1.73 1.95 -27.31
N SER A 298 -1.79 3.10 -26.63
CA SER A 298 -0.65 4.02 -26.49
C SER A 298 0.57 3.36 -25.85
N GLN A 299 0.36 2.39 -25.00
CA GLN A 299 1.42 1.62 -24.37
C GLN A 299 2.03 0.61 -25.33
N ILE A 300 1.19 -0.09 -26.10
CA ILE A 300 1.66 -1.00 -27.17
C ILE A 300 2.49 -0.23 -28.18
N GLU A 301 2.04 0.93 -28.62
CA GLU A 301 2.78 1.81 -29.51
C GLU A 301 4.13 2.26 -28.91
N THR A 302 4.14 2.58 -27.61
CA THR A 302 5.39 2.92 -26.89
C THR A 302 6.35 1.72 -26.85
N LEU A 303 5.84 0.51 -26.62
CA LEU A 303 6.63 -0.72 -26.63
C LEU A 303 7.23 -0.98 -28.01
N LEU A 304 6.42 -0.86 -29.06
CA LEU A 304 6.85 -1.04 -30.45
C LEU A 304 7.97 -0.07 -30.83
N GLN A 305 7.97 1.15 -30.25
CA GLN A 305 8.99 2.16 -30.54
C GLN A 305 10.29 1.98 -29.73
N LYS A 306 10.20 1.54 -28.47
CA LYS A 306 11.33 1.56 -27.53
C LYS A 306 12.17 0.29 -27.48
N ARG A 307 11.70 -0.84 -28.00
CA ARG A 307 12.38 -2.16 -27.87
C ARG A 307 12.92 -2.37 -26.46
N THR A 308 12.04 -2.42 -25.47
CA THR A 308 12.42 -2.50 -24.04
C THR A 308 12.59 -3.92 -23.51
N TRP A 309 12.54 -4.95 -24.33
CA TRP A 309 12.71 -6.38 -24.02
C TRP A 309 13.90 -7.01 -24.72
#